data_6aadc816edf729bd0548b5e21fdaec3c
#
_entry.id   6aadc816edf729bd0548b5e21fdaec3c
#
_cell.length_a   1.000
_cell.length_b   1.000
_cell.length_c   1.000
_cell.angle_alpha   90.00
_cell.angle_beta   90.00
_cell.angle_gamma   90.00
#
_symmetry.space_group_name_H-M   'P 1'
#
loop_
_entity.id
_entity.type
_entity.pdbx_description
1 polymer ?
#
loop_
_entity_poly.entity_id
_entity_poly.type
_entity_poly.pdbx_seq_one_letter_code
_entity_poly.pdbx_strand_id
1 'polypeptide(L)'
;MGLVRPTGIGRVHHSIYRSYYCGLCWQLRHDFGSLARSLTNYETVVVALLIDAQAGSPAGCRHARCPAHPFVPVLHASTGTPSLAMASALTCLLFEFKLRDDIQDREIGRRFLLKRYQRTFDRTRRWLGDRHFPTDQLGKEFVRLRWLEEMTQSAARLADATGLMAALEELARPTATGLAMVLAYTAEITGCPENRELLWRLGRDLGTAIYMLDNLMDYGNDVK
;
A
#
# COMPACT_ATOMS: atom_id res chain seq x y z
N MET A 1 -2.52 -8.83 2.38
CA MET A 1 -1.45 -9.59 3.06
C MET A 1 -0.13 -9.13 2.52
N GLY A 2 0.82 -8.72 3.35
CA GLY A 2 2.02 -8.05 2.88
C GLY A 2 3.00 -9.00 2.18
N LEU A 3 3.20 -8.80 0.90
CA LEU A 3 4.24 -9.45 0.09
C LEU A 3 5.64 -8.97 0.49
N VAL A 4 5.75 -7.73 0.96
CA VAL A 4 7.03 -7.11 1.30
C VAL A 4 7.31 -7.29 2.80
N ARG A 5 7.82 -8.45 3.19
CA ARG A 5 8.41 -8.62 4.52
C ARG A 5 9.91 -8.34 4.44
N PRO A 6 10.50 -7.64 5.41
CA PRO A 6 11.95 -7.34 5.42
C PRO A 6 12.77 -8.58 5.84
N THR A 7 12.56 -9.71 5.15
CA THR A 7 13.32 -10.94 5.33
C THR A 7 14.56 -10.89 4.46
N GLY A 8 15.72 -11.21 5.04
CA GLY A 8 16.99 -11.23 4.29
C GLY A 8 17.75 -9.90 4.20
N ILE A 9 17.23 -8.81 4.77
CA ILE A 9 17.96 -7.54 4.87
C ILE A 9 18.87 -7.53 6.12
N GLY A 10 20.02 -6.85 6.01
CA GLY A 10 20.97 -6.74 7.13
C GLY A 10 20.35 -6.10 8.38
N ARG A 11 20.89 -6.40 9.56
CA ARG A 11 20.36 -5.98 10.87
C ARG A 11 20.07 -4.47 10.98
N VAL A 12 20.92 -3.64 10.41
CA VAL A 12 20.76 -2.17 10.43
C VAL A 12 19.56 -1.75 9.62
N HIS A 13 19.42 -2.24 8.40
CA HIS A 13 18.29 -1.94 7.53
C HIS A 13 16.97 -2.47 8.10
N HIS A 14 17.01 -3.64 8.73
CA HIS A 14 15.85 -4.19 9.44
C HIS A 14 15.43 -3.28 10.60
N SER A 15 16.38 -2.73 11.37
CA SER A 15 16.09 -1.81 12.47
C SER A 15 15.45 -0.51 11.97
N ILE A 16 15.97 0.08 10.89
CA ILE A 16 15.39 1.26 10.24
C ILE A 16 13.96 0.96 9.77
N TYR A 17 13.79 -0.11 9.02
CA TYR A 17 12.47 -0.50 8.51
C TYR A 17 11.45 -0.71 9.64
N ARG A 18 11.87 -1.41 10.71
CA ARG A 18 11.03 -1.63 11.89
C ARG A 18 10.67 -0.32 12.59
N SER A 19 11.57 0.65 12.66
CA SER A 19 11.28 1.95 13.26
C SER A 19 10.20 2.70 12.48
N TYR A 20 10.21 2.66 11.15
CA TYR A 20 9.16 3.24 10.31
C TYR A 20 7.83 2.48 10.43
N TYR A 21 7.87 1.15 10.50
CA TYR A 21 6.66 0.35 10.73
C TYR A 21 5.99 0.71 12.06
N CYS A 22 6.78 0.84 13.13
CA CYS A 22 6.27 1.30 14.41
C CYS A 22 5.83 2.77 14.34
N GLY A 23 6.55 3.63 13.62
CA GLY A 23 6.17 5.02 13.37
C GLY A 23 4.82 5.14 12.66
N LEU A 24 4.61 4.34 11.61
CA LEU A 24 3.33 4.26 10.90
C LEU A 24 2.17 3.85 11.84
N CYS A 25 2.39 2.87 12.70
CA CYS A 25 1.41 2.45 13.70
C CYS A 25 1.03 3.60 14.65
N TRP A 26 2.00 4.42 15.08
CA TRP A 26 1.75 5.60 15.90
C TRP A 26 1.10 6.73 15.10
N GLN A 27 1.48 6.93 13.85
CA GLN A 27 0.88 7.92 12.95
C GLN A 27 -0.59 7.60 12.69
N LEU A 28 -0.92 6.34 12.39
CA LEU A 28 -2.30 5.89 12.21
C LEU A 28 -3.17 6.18 13.45
N ARG A 29 -2.62 5.94 14.66
CA ARG A 29 -3.30 6.32 15.89
C ARG A 29 -3.53 7.83 15.99
N HIS A 30 -2.53 8.62 15.67
CA HIS A 30 -2.59 10.07 15.75
C HIS A 30 -3.64 10.64 14.79
N ASP A 31 -3.62 10.21 13.52
CA ASP A 31 -4.46 10.77 12.46
C ASP A 31 -5.90 10.23 12.52
N PHE A 32 -6.06 8.93 12.80
CA PHE A 32 -7.31 8.19 12.61
C PHE A 32 -7.81 7.45 13.84
N GLY A 33 -7.08 7.53 14.96
CA GLY A 33 -7.46 6.92 16.22
C GLY A 33 -6.95 5.49 16.42
N SER A 34 -7.17 4.96 17.62
CA SER A 34 -6.54 3.70 18.07
C SER A 34 -6.90 2.48 17.21
N LEU A 35 -8.10 2.47 16.62
CA LEU A 35 -8.55 1.37 15.78
C LEU A 35 -7.73 1.27 14.48
N ALA A 36 -7.33 2.42 13.89
CA ALA A 36 -6.56 2.45 12.65
C ALA A 36 -5.17 1.79 12.77
N ARG A 37 -4.66 1.61 13.99
CA ARG A 37 -3.38 0.89 14.21
C ARG A 37 -3.39 -0.54 13.70
N SER A 38 -4.53 -1.20 13.70
CA SER A 38 -4.66 -2.57 13.18
C SER A 38 -4.46 -2.66 11.65
N LEU A 39 -4.46 -1.52 10.97
CA LEU A 39 -4.24 -1.44 9.53
C LEU A 39 -2.76 -1.34 9.14
N THR A 40 -1.85 -1.21 10.13
CA THR A 40 -0.41 -1.09 9.85
C THR A 40 0.05 -2.23 8.94
N ASN A 41 0.66 -1.89 7.83
CA ASN A 41 1.16 -2.84 6.83
C ASN A 41 2.60 -2.50 6.42
N TYR A 42 3.25 -3.40 5.72
CA TYR A 42 4.64 -3.26 5.30
C TYR A 42 4.80 -2.44 4.01
N GLU A 43 3.81 -2.46 3.13
CA GLU A 43 3.88 -1.85 1.80
C GLU A 43 3.99 -0.32 1.89
N THR A 44 3.15 0.30 2.71
CA THR A 44 3.15 1.76 2.86
C THR A 44 4.35 2.28 3.65
N VAL A 45 5.04 1.43 4.41
CA VAL A 45 6.35 1.76 5.01
C VAL A 45 7.39 2.05 3.93
N VAL A 46 7.39 1.30 2.83
CA VAL A 46 8.30 1.55 1.69
C VAL A 46 8.07 2.94 1.11
N VAL A 47 6.81 3.37 1.00
CA VAL A 47 6.47 4.74 0.54
C VAL A 47 7.04 5.80 1.47
N ALA A 48 6.90 5.62 2.80
CA ALA A 48 7.47 6.56 3.77
C ALA A 48 8.99 6.66 3.67
N LEU A 49 9.67 5.50 3.58
CA LEU A 49 11.12 5.45 3.41
C LEU A 49 11.57 6.14 2.12
N LEU A 50 10.83 5.96 1.04
CA LEU A 50 11.13 6.56 -0.25
C LEU A 50 10.98 8.09 -0.23
N ILE A 51 9.96 8.61 0.45
CA ILE A 51 9.77 10.06 0.65
C ILE A 51 10.95 10.64 1.43
N ASP A 52 11.31 10.03 2.56
CA ASP A 52 12.41 10.55 3.39
C ASP A 52 13.78 10.40 2.69
N ALA A 53 13.98 9.36 1.89
CA ALA A 53 15.20 9.17 1.10
C ALA A 53 15.34 10.25 0.03
N GLN A 54 14.26 10.64 -0.66
CA GLN A 54 14.27 11.73 -1.63
C GLN A 54 14.51 13.09 -0.97
N ALA A 55 13.91 13.32 0.19
CA ALA A 55 14.07 14.56 0.94
C ALA A 55 15.47 14.68 1.58
N GLY A 56 16.29 13.63 1.57
CA GLY A 56 17.59 13.58 2.26
C GLY A 56 17.48 13.80 3.78
N SER A 57 16.30 13.65 4.34
CA SER A 57 16.01 13.96 5.75
C SER A 57 15.21 12.82 6.39
N PRO A 58 15.88 11.80 6.90
CA PRO A 58 15.21 10.68 7.55
C PRO A 58 14.44 11.14 8.79
N ALA A 59 13.29 10.54 9.04
CA ALA A 59 12.50 10.82 10.23
C ALA A 59 13.33 10.57 11.49
N GLY A 60 13.32 11.54 12.41
CA GLY A 60 13.91 11.35 13.73
C GLY A 60 13.28 10.14 14.43
N CYS A 61 14.02 9.49 15.32
CA CYS A 61 13.53 8.31 16.03
C CYS A 61 13.31 8.60 17.52
N ARG A 62 12.29 7.98 18.09
CA ARG A 62 11.95 8.06 19.52
C ARG A 62 11.68 6.67 20.08
N HIS A 63 11.88 6.51 21.39
CA HIS A 63 11.48 5.31 22.12
C HIS A 63 10.13 5.53 22.80
N ALA A 64 9.20 4.61 22.60
CA ALA A 64 7.93 4.60 23.31
C ALA A 64 7.45 3.17 23.58
N ARG A 65 6.65 3.02 24.63
CA ARG A 65 6.00 1.74 24.95
C ARG A 65 4.83 1.51 24.00
N CYS A 66 4.83 0.41 23.29
CA CYS A 66 3.76 -0.01 22.40
C CYS A 66 2.82 -0.97 23.13
N PRO A 67 1.50 -0.91 22.96
CA PRO A 67 0.57 -1.89 23.54
C PRO A 67 0.87 -3.35 23.17
N ALA A 68 1.43 -3.57 21.96
CA ALA A 68 1.88 -4.91 21.55
C ALA A 68 3.21 -5.34 22.22
N HIS A 69 3.96 -4.38 22.79
CA HIS A 69 5.23 -4.60 23.49
C HIS A 69 5.25 -3.75 24.77
N PRO A 70 4.39 -4.04 25.77
CA PRO A 70 4.19 -3.15 26.92
C PRO A 70 5.41 -3.07 27.85
N PHE A 71 6.25 -4.09 27.84
CA PHE A 71 7.38 -4.21 28.77
C PHE A 71 8.69 -3.61 28.23
N VAL A 72 8.83 -3.45 26.90
CA VAL A 72 10.07 -2.98 26.28
C VAL A 72 9.77 -1.74 25.42
N PRO A 73 10.48 -0.62 25.62
CA PRO A 73 10.40 0.52 24.71
C PRO A 73 10.83 0.12 23.30
N VAL A 74 10.02 0.47 22.31
CA VAL A 74 10.29 0.21 20.90
C VAL A 74 10.75 1.50 20.23
N LEU A 75 11.81 1.41 19.43
CA LEU A 75 12.23 2.52 18.59
C LEU A 75 11.20 2.72 17.47
N HIS A 76 10.72 3.93 17.30
CA HIS A 76 9.82 4.28 16.20
C HIS A 76 10.22 5.62 15.58
N ALA A 77 9.98 5.76 14.28
CA ALA A 77 10.12 7.03 13.58
C ALA A 77 9.10 8.04 14.14
N SER A 78 9.52 9.30 14.27
CA SER A 78 8.71 10.37 14.85
C SER A 78 7.47 10.64 14.00
N THR A 79 6.32 10.73 14.64
CA THR A 79 5.06 11.09 14.00
C THR A 79 5.04 12.54 13.54
N GLY A 80 4.12 12.88 12.61
CA GLY A 80 3.96 14.24 12.10
C GLY A 80 4.86 14.56 10.91
N THR A 81 5.67 13.61 10.43
CA THR A 81 6.44 13.80 9.19
C THR A 81 5.55 13.64 7.97
N PRO A 82 5.83 14.36 6.85
CA PRO A 82 5.07 14.19 5.60
C PRO A 82 5.06 12.75 5.09
N SER A 83 6.18 12.03 5.27
CA SER A 83 6.35 10.65 4.87
C SER A 83 5.39 9.70 5.61
N LEU A 84 5.34 9.78 6.93
CA LEU A 84 4.43 8.94 7.74
C LEU A 84 2.97 9.38 7.58
N ALA A 85 2.69 10.66 7.41
CA ALA A 85 1.34 11.15 7.16
C ALA A 85 0.80 10.62 5.82
N MET A 86 1.63 10.62 4.76
CA MET A 86 1.25 10.02 3.47
C MET A 86 1.07 8.51 3.58
N ALA A 87 2.00 7.81 4.22
CA ALA A 87 1.89 6.37 4.42
C ALA A 87 0.63 5.98 5.21
N SER A 88 0.27 6.76 6.24
CA SER A 88 -0.95 6.50 7.04
C SER A 88 -2.23 6.72 6.22
N ALA A 89 -2.27 7.77 5.40
CA ALA A 89 -3.40 8.03 4.51
C ALA A 89 -3.54 6.94 3.44
N LEU A 90 -2.45 6.52 2.80
CA LEU A 90 -2.44 5.43 1.83
C LEU A 90 -2.88 4.10 2.47
N THR A 91 -2.41 3.80 3.68
CA THR A 91 -2.84 2.61 4.42
C THR A 91 -4.37 2.55 4.56
N CYS A 92 -4.97 3.66 4.97
CA CYS A 92 -6.43 3.74 5.12
C CYS A 92 -7.17 3.67 3.78
N LEU A 93 -6.65 4.31 2.73
CA LEU A 93 -7.24 4.29 1.40
C LEU A 93 -7.22 2.89 0.78
N LEU A 94 -6.07 2.20 0.83
CA LEU A 94 -5.94 0.84 0.30
C LEU A 94 -6.82 -0.15 1.07
N PHE A 95 -6.94 0.03 2.39
CA PHE A 95 -7.86 -0.77 3.19
C PHE A 95 -9.32 -0.51 2.81
N GLU A 96 -9.70 0.75 2.53
CA GLU A 96 -11.04 1.07 2.04
C GLU A 96 -11.34 0.34 0.72
N PHE A 97 -10.40 0.40 -0.25
CA PHE A 97 -10.59 -0.27 -1.54
C PHE A 97 -10.75 -1.78 -1.36
N LYS A 98 -9.83 -2.40 -0.61
CA LYS A 98 -9.93 -3.83 -0.32
C LYS A 98 -11.25 -4.20 0.37
N LEU A 99 -11.67 -3.42 1.35
CA LEU A 99 -12.91 -3.71 2.08
C LEU A 99 -14.15 -3.58 1.20
N ARG A 100 -14.15 -2.64 0.24
CA ARG A 100 -15.24 -2.51 -0.74
C ARG A 100 -15.28 -3.69 -1.70
N ASP A 101 -14.13 -4.16 -2.13
CA ASP A 101 -13.96 -5.34 -2.96
C ASP A 101 -14.50 -6.60 -2.26
N ASP A 102 -14.01 -6.88 -1.05
CA ASP A 102 -14.46 -8.01 -0.23
C ASP A 102 -15.99 -8.01 0.04
N ILE A 103 -16.62 -6.82 0.13
CA ILE A 103 -18.10 -6.70 0.31
C ILE A 103 -18.85 -7.07 -0.96
N GLN A 104 -18.32 -6.75 -2.12
CA GLN A 104 -18.92 -7.12 -3.41
C GLN A 104 -18.85 -8.65 -3.62
N ASP A 105 -17.79 -9.30 -3.12
CA ASP A 105 -17.62 -10.76 -3.14
C ASP A 105 -18.51 -11.50 -2.12
N ARG A 106 -19.54 -10.83 -1.59
CA ARG A 106 -20.56 -11.36 -0.66
C ARG A 106 -20.08 -11.65 0.76
N GLU A 107 -18.95 -11.14 1.19
CA GLU A 107 -18.54 -11.22 2.58
C GLU A 107 -19.34 -10.24 3.46
N ILE A 108 -20.57 -10.61 3.79
CA ILE A 108 -21.57 -9.76 4.49
C ILE A 108 -21.04 -9.19 5.83
N GLY A 109 -20.20 -9.94 6.54
CA GLY A 109 -19.61 -9.50 7.81
C GLY A 109 -18.74 -8.23 7.68
N ARG A 110 -18.18 -7.95 6.50
CA ARG A 110 -17.30 -6.79 6.27
C ARG A 110 -18.04 -5.46 6.11
N ARG A 111 -19.35 -5.47 5.86
CA ARG A 111 -20.18 -4.25 5.85
C ARG A 111 -20.17 -3.51 7.20
N PHE A 112 -20.07 -4.25 8.30
CA PHE A 112 -19.91 -3.65 9.62
C PHE A 112 -18.58 -2.89 9.73
N LEU A 113 -17.48 -3.44 9.22
CA LEU A 113 -16.18 -2.78 9.19
C LEU A 113 -16.22 -1.51 8.34
N LEU A 114 -16.86 -1.53 7.17
CA LEU A 114 -17.00 -0.34 6.34
C LEU A 114 -17.67 0.80 7.12
N LYS A 115 -18.79 0.53 7.78
CA LYS A 115 -19.47 1.51 8.63
C LYS A 115 -18.60 1.98 9.79
N ARG A 116 -17.85 1.06 10.42
CA ARG A 116 -16.99 1.35 11.57
C ARG A 116 -15.83 2.28 11.21
N TYR A 117 -15.28 2.13 9.99
CA TYR A 117 -14.17 2.94 9.50
C TYR A 117 -14.60 4.14 8.62
N GLN A 118 -15.90 4.36 8.41
CA GLN A 118 -16.41 5.39 7.50
C GLN A 118 -15.79 6.78 7.78
N ARG A 119 -15.77 7.21 9.05
CA ARG A 119 -15.18 8.51 9.44
C ARG A 119 -13.67 8.58 9.14
N THR A 120 -12.97 7.45 9.24
CA THR A 120 -11.56 7.34 8.89
C THR A 120 -11.38 7.54 7.39
N PHE A 121 -12.17 6.87 6.59
CA PHE A 121 -12.12 6.97 5.12
C PHE A 121 -12.47 8.39 4.64
N ASP A 122 -13.52 9.00 5.17
CA ASP A 122 -13.89 10.38 4.82
C ASP A 122 -12.78 11.38 5.17
N ARG A 123 -12.10 11.19 6.31
CA ARG A 123 -10.96 12.02 6.70
C ARG A 123 -9.78 11.79 5.78
N THR A 124 -9.48 10.54 5.46
CA THR A 124 -8.40 10.16 4.54
C THR A 124 -8.60 10.78 3.16
N ARG A 125 -9.79 10.65 2.58
CA ARG A 125 -10.12 11.22 1.27
C ARG A 125 -10.00 12.74 1.24
N ARG A 126 -10.45 13.42 2.28
CA ARG A 126 -10.26 14.88 2.40
C ARG A 126 -8.79 15.23 2.47
N TRP A 127 -8.02 14.57 3.33
CA TRP A 127 -6.59 14.83 3.49
C TRP A 127 -5.80 14.63 2.19
N LEU A 128 -6.12 13.58 1.43
CA LEU A 128 -5.53 13.30 0.12
C LEU A 128 -6.00 14.31 -0.95
N GLY A 129 -7.29 14.67 -0.94
CA GLY A 129 -7.87 15.65 -1.86
C GLY A 129 -7.26 17.04 -1.69
N ASP A 130 -7.08 17.50 -0.44
CA ASP A 130 -6.41 18.77 -0.13
C ASP A 130 -4.96 18.84 -0.68
N ARG A 131 -4.38 17.68 -0.97
CA ARG A 131 -3.02 17.53 -1.53
C ARG A 131 -3.01 17.12 -3.00
N HIS A 132 -4.16 17.15 -3.66
CA HIS A 132 -4.32 16.79 -5.07
C HIS A 132 -3.85 15.36 -5.43
N PHE A 133 -3.85 14.45 -4.45
CA PHE A 133 -3.54 13.05 -4.72
C PHE A 133 -4.62 12.42 -5.62
N PRO A 134 -4.25 11.67 -6.67
CA PRO A 134 -5.18 11.17 -7.68
C PRO A 134 -6.02 9.97 -7.17
N THR A 135 -6.74 10.16 -6.07
CA THR A 135 -7.55 9.13 -5.39
C THR A 135 -8.56 8.45 -6.32
N ASP A 136 -9.25 9.25 -7.16
CA ASP A 136 -10.28 8.72 -8.06
C ASP A 136 -9.68 7.91 -9.21
N GLN A 137 -8.50 8.31 -9.71
CA GLN A 137 -7.79 7.56 -10.73
C GLN A 137 -7.29 6.22 -10.16
N LEU A 138 -6.72 6.24 -8.97
CA LEU A 138 -6.31 5.02 -8.27
C LEU A 138 -7.50 4.09 -8.03
N GLY A 139 -8.65 4.63 -7.62
CA GLY A 139 -9.89 3.86 -7.45
C GLY A 139 -10.38 3.21 -8.75
N LYS A 140 -10.25 3.90 -9.90
CA LYS A 140 -10.59 3.33 -11.22
C LYS A 140 -9.70 2.15 -11.58
N GLU A 141 -8.40 2.19 -11.25
CA GLU A 141 -7.51 1.06 -11.51
C GLU A 141 -7.87 -0.18 -10.66
N PHE A 142 -8.33 0.00 -9.43
CA PHE A 142 -8.85 -1.10 -8.61
C PHE A 142 -10.10 -1.74 -9.24
N VAL A 143 -11.05 -0.92 -9.71
CA VAL A 143 -12.25 -1.43 -10.39
C VAL A 143 -11.89 -2.13 -11.70
N ARG A 144 -10.92 -1.58 -12.45
CA ARG A 144 -10.43 -2.17 -13.70
C ARG A 144 -9.78 -3.52 -13.49
N LEU A 145 -8.92 -3.66 -12.46
CA LEU A 145 -8.28 -4.93 -12.11
C LEU A 145 -9.32 -6.03 -11.94
N ARG A 146 -10.30 -5.77 -11.09
CA ARG A 146 -11.36 -6.72 -10.82
C ARG A 146 -12.14 -7.12 -12.08
N TRP A 147 -12.52 -6.14 -12.90
CA TRP A 147 -13.23 -6.42 -14.15
C TRP A 147 -12.40 -7.32 -15.08
N LEU A 148 -11.09 -7.06 -15.19
CA LEU A 148 -10.17 -7.88 -15.98
C LEU A 148 -10.06 -9.30 -15.41
N GLU A 149 -9.97 -9.47 -14.11
CA GLU A 149 -9.92 -10.78 -13.45
C GLU A 149 -11.18 -11.59 -13.71
N GLU A 150 -12.37 -10.98 -13.58
CA GLU A 150 -13.66 -11.62 -13.87
C GLU A 150 -13.76 -12.06 -15.35
N MET A 151 -13.30 -11.22 -16.28
CA MET A 151 -13.29 -11.52 -17.73
C MET A 151 -12.30 -12.62 -18.09
N THR A 152 -11.12 -12.59 -17.50
CA THR A 152 -10.03 -13.53 -17.82
C THR A 152 -10.28 -14.93 -17.26
N GLN A 153 -10.94 -15.07 -16.12
CA GLN A 153 -11.37 -16.39 -15.60
C GLN A 153 -12.23 -17.16 -16.62
N SER A 154 -12.96 -16.44 -17.47
CA SER A 154 -13.76 -17.01 -18.53
C SER A 154 -12.96 -17.39 -19.78
N ALA A 155 -11.87 -16.66 -20.08
CA ALA A 155 -11.08 -16.78 -21.32
C ALA A 155 -9.81 -17.65 -21.17
N ALA A 156 -9.25 -17.79 -19.97
CA ALA A 156 -7.98 -18.49 -19.72
C ALA A 156 -7.99 -20.00 -20.07
N ARG A 157 -9.15 -20.56 -20.29
CA ARG A 157 -9.31 -22.00 -20.71
C ARG A 157 -8.98 -22.25 -22.17
N LEU A 158 -8.71 -21.20 -22.98
CA LEU A 158 -8.60 -21.29 -24.42
C LEU A 158 -7.29 -20.68 -24.99
N ALA A 159 -6.41 -20.13 -24.17
CA ALA A 159 -5.22 -19.40 -24.63
C ALA A 159 -3.99 -20.32 -24.79
N ASP A 160 -3.21 -20.10 -25.84
CA ASP A 160 -1.84 -20.61 -25.98
C ASP A 160 -0.87 -19.85 -25.06
N ALA A 161 0.39 -20.32 -24.96
CA ALA A 161 1.39 -19.73 -24.06
C ALA A 161 1.66 -18.23 -24.36
N THR A 162 1.60 -17.81 -25.63
CA THR A 162 1.83 -16.42 -26.05
C THR A 162 0.64 -15.54 -25.65
N GLY A 163 -0.57 -16.03 -25.87
CA GLY A 163 -1.80 -15.36 -25.43
C GLY A 163 -1.88 -15.24 -23.90
N LEU A 164 -1.36 -16.23 -23.16
CA LEU A 164 -1.31 -16.19 -21.70
C LEU A 164 -0.38 -15.09 -21.17
N MET A 165 0.80 -14.90 -21.75
CA MET A 165 1.72 -13.83 -21.33
C MET A 165 1.13 -12.44 -21.56
N ALA A 166 0.52 -12.21 -22.74
CA ALA A 166 -0.16 -10.96 -23.04
C ALA A 166 -1.33 -10.68 -22.09
N ALA A 167 -2.09 -11.71 -21.74
CA ALA A 167 -3.17 -11.62 -20.76
C ALA A 167 -2.66 -11.28 -19.34
N LEU A 168 -1.55 -11.88 -18.90
CA LEU A 168 -0.93 -11.58 -17.61
C LEU A 168 -0.41 -10.14 -17.54
N GLU A 169 0.18 -9.62 -18.62
CA GLU A 169 0.61 -8.22 -18.69
C GLU A 169 -0.58 -7.25 -18.62
N GLU A 170 -1.68 -7.56 -19.30
CA GLU A 170 -2.90 -6.74 -19.24
C GLU A 170 -3.52 -6.77 -17.85
N LEU A 171 -3.55 -7.94 -17.19
CA LEU A 171 -4.03 -8.11 -15.82
C LEU A 171 -3.15 -7.39 -14.80
N ALA A 172 -1.83 -7.37 -14.99
CA ALA A 172 -0.90 -6.66 -14.11
C ALA A 172 -0.99 -5.13 -14.24
N ARG A 173 -1.49 -4.62 -15.39
CA ARG A 173 -1.48 -3.19 -15.72
C ARG A 173 -2.15 -2.30 -14.69
N PRO A 174 -3.32 -2.60 -14.12
CA PRO A 174 -3.95 -1.76 -13.09
C PRO A 174 -3.11 -1.65 -11.81
N THR A 175 -2.56 -2.76 -11.33
CA THR A 175 -1.66 -2.78 -10.17
C THR A 175 -0.38 -1.99 -10.44
N ALA A 176 0.20 -2.18 -11.63
CA ALA A 176 1.38 -1.45 -12.09
C ALA A 176 1.11 0.07 -12.17
N THR A 177 -0.01 0.47 -12.76
CA THR A 177 -0.41 1.88 -12.88
C THR A 177 -0.69 2.49 -11.50
N GLY A 178 -1.40 1.77 -10.64
CA GLY A 178 -1.71 2.23 -9.28
C GLY A 178 -0.46 2.48 -8.45
N LEU A 179 0.51 1.55 -8.48
CA LEU A 179 1.77 1.74 -7.77
C LEU A 179 2.63 2.83 -8.40
N ALA A 180 2.64 2.96 -9.73
CA ALA A 180 3.32 4.05 -10.42
C ALA A 180 2.78 5.42 -10.02
N MET A 181 1.46 5.59 -9.91
CA MET A 181 0.85 6.82 -9.42
C MET A 181 1.30 7.15 -7.99
N VAL A 182 1.30 6.16 -7.09
CA VAL A 182 1.71 6.35 -5.69
C VAL A 182 3.18 6.77 -5.62
N LEU A 183 4.07 6.07 -6.31
CA LEU A 183 5.50 6.37 -6.26
C LEU A 183 5.83 7.70 -6.95
N ALA A 184 5.26 7.98 -8.12
CA ALA A 184 5.45 9.26 -8.81
C ALA A 184 4.98 10.45 -7.95
N TYR A 185 3.88 10.29 -7.22
CA TYR A 185 3.38 11.32 -6.32
C TYR A 185 4.33 11.63 -5.16
N THR A 186 5.20 10.70 -4.77
CA THR A 186 6.21 10.98 -3.73
C THR A 186 7.18 12.09 -4.15
N ALA A 187 7.46 12.25 -5.45
CA ALA A 187 8.27 13.34 -5.98
C ALA A 187 7.61 14.72 -5.76
N GLU A 188 6.29 14.79 -5.83
CA GLU A 188 5.54 16.03 -5.56
C GLU A 188 5.59 16.40 -4.08
N ILE A 189 5.46 15.41 -3.18
CA ILE A 189 5.55 15.63 -1.73
C ILE A 189 6.93 16.15 -1.31
N THR A 190 7.97 15.64 -1.97
CA THR A 190 9.37 15.99 -1.63
C THR A 190 9.86 17.26 -2.33
N GLY A 191 9.11 17.79 -3.30
CA GLY A 191 9.55 18.90 -4.13
C GLY A 191 10.69 18.53 -5.09
N CYS A 192 10.81 17.26 -5.47
CA CYS A 192 11.81 16.69 -6.38
C CYS A 192 11.15 16.24 -7.70
N PRO A 193 10.58 17.14 -8.51
CA PRO A 193 9.82 16.77 -9.71
C PRO A 193 10.65 16.01 -10.75
N GLU A 194 11.96 16.18 -10.75
CA GLU A 194 12.91 15.47 -11.59
C GLU A 194 12.88 13.94 -11.36
N ASN A 195 12.50 13.49 -10.17
CA ASN A 195 12.41 12.07 -9.83
C ASN A 195 11.11 11.44 -10.33
N ARG A 196 10.11 12.22 -10.74
CA ARG A 196 8.76 11.75 -11.03
C ARG A 196 8.72 10.65 -12.08
N GLU A 197 9.42 10.83 -13.19
CA GLU A 197 9.43 9.85 -14.30
C GLU A 197 10.14 8.55 -13.88
N LEU A 198 11.25 8.64 -13.16
CA LEU A 198 11.96 7.48 -12.63
C LEU A 198 11.07 6.68 -11.67
N LEU A 199 10.39 7.37 -10.76
CA LEU A 199 9.49 6.77 -9.78
C LEU A 199 8.24 6.18 -10.42
N TRP A 200 7.73 6.79 -11.49
CA TRP A 200 6.66 6.22 -12.28
C TRP A 200 7.06 4.88 -12.88
N ARG A 201 8.24 4.81 -13.54
CA ARG A 201 8.77 3.57 -14.12
C ARG A 201 9.01 2.51 -13.04
N LEU A 202 9.66 2.88 -11.94
CA LEU A 202 9.89 1.99 -10.80
C LEU A 202 8.58 1.41 -10.27
N GLY A 203 7.56 2.26 -10.08
CA GLY A 203 6.26 1.83 -9.58
C GLY A 203 5.56 0.87 -10.53
N ARG A 204 5.63 1.14 -11.84
CA ARG A 204 5.08 0.27 -12.87
C ARG A 204 5.74 -1.11 -12.86
N ASP A 205 7.06 -1.15 -12.86
CA ASP A 205 7.80 -2.41 -12.92
C ASP A 205 7.63 -3.23 -11.63
N LEU A 206 7.67 -2.58 -10.47
CA LEU A 206 7.37 -3.22 -9.18
C LEU A 206 5.92 -3.70 -9.08
N GLY A 207 4.96 -2.92 -9.54
CA GLY A 207 3.55 -3.31 -9.51
C GLY A 207 3.26 -4.51 -10.40
N THR A 208 3.90 -4.57 -11.59
CA THR A 208 3.84 -5.74 -12.46
C THR A 208 4.43 -6.97 -11.76
N ALA A 209 5.62 -6.84 -11.17
CA ALA A 209 6.28 -7.95 -10.47
C ALA A 209 5.46 -8.44 -9.25
N ILE A 210 4.90 -7.52 -8.47
CA ILE A 210 4.05 -7.85 -7.32
C ILE A 210 2.82 -8.64 -7.77
N TYR A 211 2.12 -8.17 -8.81
CA TYR A 211 0.94 -8.86 -9.33
C TYR A 211 1.27 -10.29 -9.79
N MET A 212 2.36 -10.44 -10.56
CA MET A 212 2.79 -11.76 -11.04
C MET A 212 3.18 -12.70 -9.91
N LEU A 213 3.90 -12.22 -8.90
CA LEU A 213 4.31 -13.02 -7.74
C LEU A 213 3.11 -13.45 -6.89
N ASP A 214 2.14 -12.58 -6.68
CA ASP A 214 0.93 -12.87 -5.90
C ASP A 214 0.13 -14.00 -6.56
N ASN A 215 -0.10 -13.88 -7.85
CA ASN A 215 -0.79 -14.92 -8.63
C ASN A 215 -0.03 -16.25 -8.64
N LEU A 216 1.30 -16.22 -8.73
CA LEU A 216 2.12 -17.45 -8.68
C LEU A 216 2.05 -18.13 -7.33
N MET A 217 2.01 -17.35 -6.24
CA MET A 217 1.89 -17.89 -4.88
C MET A 217 0.50 -18.48 -4.61
N ASP A 218 -0.55 -17.84 -5.12
CA ASP A 218 -1.93 -18.32 -4.96
C ASP A 218 -2.16 -19.59 -5.78
N TYR A 219 -1.64 -19.68 -7.00
CA TYR A 219 -1.68 -20.91 -7.80
C TYR A 219 -1.09 -22.12 -7.08
N GLY A 220 0.02 -21.94 -6.36
CA GLY A 220 0.64 -23.00 -5.55
C GLY A 220 -0.21 -23.46 -4.36
N ASN A 221 -1.18 -22.67 -3.91
CA ASN A 221 -2.13 -23.02 -2.85
C ASN A 221 -3.41 -23.67 -3.38
N ASP A 222 -3.87 -23.28 -4.56
CA ASP A 222 -5.11 -23.78 -5.18
C ASP A 222 -4.96 -25.19 -5.79
N VAL A 223 -3.72 -25.61 -6.08
CA VAL A 223 -3.40 -26.95 -6.65
C VAL A 223 -3.19 -28.02 -5.57
N LYS A 224 -3.25 -27.67 -4.28
CA LYS A 224 -3.18 -28.61 -3.15
C LYS A 224 -4.55 -28.98 -2.64
#